data_91e0ef0ff8b8b38ca423d9eadce7bde9
#
_entry.id   91e0ef0ff8b8b38ca423d9eadce7bde9
#
_cell.length_a   1.000
_cell.length_b   1.000
_cell.length_c   1.000
_cell.angle_alpha   90.00
_cell.angle_beta   90.00
_cell.angle_gamma   90.00
#
_symmetry.space_group_name_H-M   'P 1'
#
loop_
_entity.id
_entity.type
_entity.pdbx_description
1 polymer ?
#
loop_
_entity_poly.entity_id
_entity_poly.type
_entity_poly.pdbx_seq_one_letter_code
_entity_poly.pdbx_strand_id
1 'polypeptide(L)'
;MNKLDKESVIGITALLVHAANIDEMYSNHEKDLIKDFIKSYLNDDSDKILKKAEEIENNSNQLLSFTNIIKQKSIELKKDIIEHLWKVIISDKTVDQYESNLMRRICGLIYLPDKECAEIKLQLMSNK
;
A
#
# COMPACT_ATOMS: atom_id res chain seq x y z
N MET A 1 -0.69 -19.92 3.52
CA MET A 1 0.24 -18.98 4.13
C MET A 1 0.65 -17.91 3.13
N ASN A 2 0.37 -16.67 3.44
CA ASN A 2 0.67 -15.56 2.54
C ASN A 2 2.14 -15.16 2.71
N LYS A 3 2.95 -15.52 1.73
CA LYS A 3 4.36 -15.16 1.76
C LYS A 3 4.71 -14.32 0.56
N LEU A 4 5.46 -13.28 0.81
CA LEU A 4 6.02 -12.43 -0.23
C LEU A 4 7.54 -12.52 -0.15
N ASP A 5 8.20 -12.56 -1.30
CA ASP A 5 9.65 -12.46 -1.31
C ASP A 5 10.08 -11.02 -1.04
N LYS A 6 11.36 -10.84 -0.75
CA LYS A 6 11.88 -9.52 -0.39
C LYS A 6 11.66 -8.49 -1.49
N GLU A 7 11.87 -8.86 -2.75
CA GLU A 7 11.68 -7.94 -3.87
C GLU A 7 10.24 -7.48 -3.99
N SER A 8 9.29 -8.43 -3.80
CA SER A 8 7.87 -8.09 -3.85
C SER A 8 7.49 -7.15 -2.71
N VAL A 9 8.00 -7.41 -1.50
CA VAL A 9 7.73 -6.53 -0.37
C VAL A 9 8.26 -5.13 -0.63
N ILE A 10 9.46 -5.02 -1.18
CA ILE A 10 10.05 -3.71 -1.50
C ILE A 10 9.18 -2.97 -2.53
N GLY A 11 8.76 -3.66 -3.58
CA GLY A 11 7.91 -3.04 -4.62
C GLY A 11 6.56 -2.60 -4.09
N ILE A 12 5.93 -3.42 -3.26
CA ILE A 12 4.65 -3.09 -2.65
C ILE A 12 4.82 -1.94 -1.65
N THR A 13 5.93 -1.95 -0.91
CA THR A 13 6.24 -0.85 0.01
C THR A 13 6.41 0.45 -0.76
N ALA A 14 7.03 0.41 -1.94
CA ALA A 14 7.15 1.60 -2.78
C ALA A 14 5.77 2.14 -3.19
N LEU A 15 4.82 1.25 -3.43
CA LEU A 15 3.44 1.65 -3.71
C LEU A 15 2.79 2.32 -2.50
N LEU A 16 3.03 1.80 -1.30
CA LEU A 16 2.53 2.41 -0.07
C LEU A 16 3.13 3.81 0.13
N VAL A 17 4.42 3.96 -0.13
CA VAL A 17 5.09 5.26 -0.07
C VAL A 17 4.49 6.22 -1.09
N HIS A 18 4.22 5.73 -2.30
CA HIS A 18 3.59 6.54 -3.34
C HIS A 18 2.22 7.06 -2.88
N ALA A 19 1.42 6.20 -2.28
CA ALA A 19 0.11 6.61 -1.76
C ALA A 19 0.24 7.64 -0.65
N ALA A 20 1.23 7.48 0.23
CA ALA A 20 1.46 8.41 1.34
C ALA A 20 1.94 9.77 0.84
N ASN A 21 2.66 9.80 -0.28
CA ASN A 21 3.21 11.05 -0.83
C ASN A 21 2.20 11.84 -1.66
N ILE A 22 1.02 11.29 -1.92
CA ILE A 22 0.11 11.89 -2.89
C ILE A 22 -0.42 13.25 -2.42
N ASP A 23 -0.49 13.47 -1.10
CA ASP A 23 -0.92 14.73 -0.53
C ASP A 23 0.24 15.56 0.02
N GLU A 24 1.46 15.15 -0.28
CA GLU A 24 2.71 15.80 0.13
C GLU A 24 2.95 15.81 1.64
N MET A 25 2.19 15.00 2.39
CA MET A 25 2.28 14.94 3.85
C MET A 25 2.72 13.56 4.34
N TYR A 26 3.88 13.11 3.89
CA TYR A 26 4.42 11.83 4.28
C TYR A 26 4.96 11.91 5.71
N SER A 27 4.10 11.63 6.67
CA SER A 27 4.38 11.79 8.10
C SER A 27 5.07 10.58 8.71
N ASN A 28 5.60 10.74 9.92
CA ASN A 28 6.18 9.63 10.68
C ASN A 28 5.13 8.58 11.02
N HIS A 29 3.89 9.00 11.26
CA HIS A 29 2.81 8.05 11.52
C HIS A 29 2.56 7.15 10.31
N GLU A 30 2.57 7.73 9.12
CA GLU A 30 2.42 6.96 7.88
C GLU A 30 3.59 6.01 7.68
N LYS A 31 4.81 6.45 8.00
CA LYS A 31 6.00 5.59 7.92
C LYS A 31 5.87 4.39 8.86
N ASP A 32 5.35 4.60 10.06
CA ASP A 32 5.15 3.53 11.03
C ASP A 32 4.15 2.49 10.50
N LEU A 33 3.07 2.95 9.88
CA LEU A 33 2.08 2.05 9.28
C LEU A 33 2.69 1.22 8.15
N ILE A 34 3.54 1.84 7.35
CA ILE A 34 4.23 1.14 6.26
C ILE A 34 5.22 0.11 6.82
N LYS A 35 5.93 0.47 7.88
CA LYS A 35 6.84 -0.47 8.54
C LYS A 35 6.08 -1.67 9.10
N ASP A 36 4.87 -1.47 9.60
CA ASP A 36 4.03 -2.56 10.07
C ASP A 36 3.75 -3.56 8.95
N PHE A 37 3.48 -3.05 7.75
CA PHE A 37 3.32 -3.92 6.59
C PHE A 37 4.57 -4.76 6.34
N ILE A 38 5.73 -4.10 6.36
CA ILE A 38 7.01 -4.79 6.13
C ILE A 38 7.22 -5.90 7.16
N LYS A 39 6.97 -5.59 8.43
CA LYS A 39 7.16 -6.55 9.53
C LYS A 39 6.20 -7.73 9.44
N SER A 40 5.05 -7.54 8.79
CA SER A 40 4.08 -8.62 8.60
C SER A 40 4.61 -9.71 7.67
N TYR A 41 5.55 -9.39 6.80
CA TYR A 41 6.01 -10.31 5.77
C TYR A 41 7.49 -10.66 5.86
N LEU A 42 8.31 -9.81 6.48
CA LEU A 42 9.75 -10.02 6.56
C LEU A 42 10.25 -9.84 7.98
N ASN A 43 11.28 -10.58 8.32
CA ASN A 43 12.00 -10.42 9.59
C ASN A 43 13.21 -9.49 9.46
N ASP A 44 13.38 -8.89 8.29
CA ASP A 44 14.48 -7.97 8.02
C ASP A 44 14.25 -6.61 8.69
N ASP A 45 15.30 -5.80 8.70
CA ASP A 45 15.24 -4.43 9.20
C ASP A 45 14.25 -3.60 8.38
N SER A 46 13.12 -3.26 8.99
CA SER A 46 12.07 -2.51 8.29
C SER A 46 12.52 -1.12 7.86
N ASP A 47 13.45 -0.50 8.59
CA ASP A 47 13.98 0.81 8.22
C ASP A 47 14.75 0.75 6.92
N LYS A 48 15.56 -0.29 6.73
CA LYS A 48 16.32 -0.47 5.49
C LYS A 48 15.41 -0.75 4.31
N ILE A 49 14.39 -1.59 4.52
CA ILE A 49 13.43 -1.92 3.46
C ILE A 49 12.65 -0.66 3.06
N LEU A 50 12.19 0.11 4.04
CA LEU A 50 11.46 1.34 3.77
C LEU A 50 12.32 2.33 2.99
N LYS A 51 13.57 2.50 3.41
CA LYS A 51 14.48 3.43 2.75
C LYS A 51 14.70 3.05 1.29
N LYS A 52 14.88 1.76 1.03
CA LYS A 52 15.06 1.26 -0.33
C LYS A 52 13.81 1.49 -1.17
N ALA A 53 12.63 1.28 -0.59
CA ALA A 53 11.37 1.52 -1.28
C ALA A 53 11.18 3.01 -1.58
N GLU A 54 11.58 3.88 -0.66
CA GLU A 54 11.52 5.33 -0.87
C GLU A 54 12.41 5.75 -2.04
N GLU A 55 13.59 5.17 -2.16
CA GLU A 55 14.49 5.45 -3.28
C GLU A 55 13.87 5.01 -4.61
N ILE A 56 13.25 3.83 -4.63
CA ILE A 56 12.60 3.31 -5.83
C ILE A 56 11.43 4.20 -6.24
N GLU A 57 10.61 4.61 -5.28
CA GLU A 57 9.46 5.48 -5.56
C GLU A 57 9.93 6.83 -6.10
N ASN A 58 11.00 7.38 -5.54
CA ASN A 58 11.57 8.64 -6.01
C ASN A 58 12.08 8.58 -7.44
N ASN A 59 12.62 7.42 -7.83
CA ASN A 59 13.25 7.25 -9.15
C ASN A 59 12.29 6.76 -10.21
N SER A 60 11.08 6.35 -9.82
CA SER A 60 10.12 5.78 -10.76
C SER A 60 8.71 6.18 -10.35
N ASN A 61 8.04 6.93 -11.20
CA ASN A 61 6.64 7.31 -10.97
C ASN A 61 5.68 6.37 -11.68
N GLN A 62 6.13 5.19 -12.05
CA GLN A 62 5.31 4.25 -12.81
C GLN A 62 4.51 3.34 -11.90
N LEU A 63 3.27 3.72 -11.65
CA LEU A 63 2.34 2.94 -10.85
C LEU A 63 2.25 1.49 -11.33
N LEU A 64 2.26 1.28 -12.64
CA LEU A 64 2.18 -0.07 -13.22
C LEU A 64 3.31 -0.99 -12.77
N SER A 65 4.50 -0.46 -12.58
CA SER A 65 5.63 -1.28 -12.12
C SER A 65 5.36 -1.89 -10.76
N PHE A 66 4.71 -1.13 -9.89
CA PHE A 66 4.39 -1.59 -8.54
C PHE A 66 3.18 -2.52 -8.53
N THR A 67 2.13 -2.17 -9.28
CA THR A 67 0.91 -2.96 -9.29
C THR A 67 1.06 -4.30 -10.00
N ASN A 68 1.97 -4.39 -10.97
CA ASN A 68 2.23 -5.65 -11.66
C ASN A 68 2.69 -6.75 -10.71
N ILE A 69 3.41 -6.38 -9.66
CA ILE A 69 3.84 -7.33 -8.64
C ILE A 69 2.62 -7.93 -7.93
N ILE A 70 1.64 -7.09 -7.62
CA ILE A 70 0.45 -7.50 -6.87
C ILE A 70 -0.53 -8.28 -7.75
N LYS A 71 -0.60 -7.91 -9.02
CA LYS A 71 -1.59 -8.44 -9.97
C LYS A 71 -1.64 -9.97 -10.01
N GLN A 72 -0.49 -10.61 -9.83
CA GLN A 72 -0.36 -12.06 -9.94
C GLN A 72 -0.51 -12.79 -8.61
N LYS A 73 -0.75 -12.07 -7.53
CA LYS A 73 -0.86 -12.66 -6.20
C LYS A 73 -2.29 -13.17 -5.95
N SER A 74 -2.45 -13.93 -4.85
CA SER A 74 -3.77 -14.43 -4.46
C SER A 74 -4.70 -13.29 -4.08
N ILE A 75 -6.01 -13.57 -4.13
CA ILE A 75 -7.01 -12.58 -3.75
C ILE A 75 -6.86 -12.18 -2.28
N GLU A 76 -6.49 -13.11 -1.42
CA GLU A 76 -6.28 -12.85 0.00
C GLU A 76 -5.14 -11.88 0.22
N LEU A 77 -4.06 -12.06 -0.51
CA LEU A 77 -2.91 -11.18 -0.43
C LEU A 77 -3.23 -9.79 -0.97
N LYS A 78 -3.98 -9.73 -2.08
CA LYS A 78 -4.44 -8.45 -2.63
C LYS A 78 -5.27 -7.68 -1.62
N LYS A 79 -6.17 -8.36 -0.92
CA LYS A 79 -7.00 -7.71 0.11
C LYS A 79 -6.15 -7.18 1.26
N ASP A 80 -5.16 -7.94 1.69
CA ASP A 80 -4.28 -7.50 2.75
C ASP A 80 -3.49 -6.25 2.35
N ILE A 81 -2.98 -6.24 1.13
CA ILE A 81 -2.24 -5.09 0.61
C ILE A 81 -3.14 -3.86 0.52
N ILE A 82 -4.37 -4.02 0.03
CA ILE A 82 -5.32 -2.92 -0.06
C ILE A 82 -5.69 -2.42 1.33
N GLU A 83 -5.82 -3.31 2.31
CA GLU A 83 -6.06 -2.91 3.68
C GLU A 83 -4.94 -2.00 4.21
N HIS A 84 -3.69 -2.38 3.97
CA HIS A 84 -2.56 -1.55 4.40
C HIS A 84 -2.53 -0.21 3.67
N LEU A 85 -2.85 -0.20 2.38
CA LEU A 85 -2.94 1.05 1.61
C LEU A 85 -3.99 1.99 2.21
N TRP A 86 -5.18 1.46 2.53
CA TRP A 86 -6.24 2.26 3.14
C TRP A 86 -5.82 2.77 4.52
N LYS A 87 -5.13 1.95 5.31
CA LYS A 87 -4.63 2.39 6.62
C LYS A 87 -3.72 3.61 6.50
N VAL A 88 -2.82 3.58 5.53
CA VAL A 88 -1.91 4.70 5.30
C VAL A 88 -2.69 5.94 4.88
N ILE A 89 -3.62 5.80 3.94
CA ILE A 89 -4.41 6.91 3.40
C ILE A 89 -5.33 7.51 4.46
N ILE A 90 -5.98 6.67 5.26
CA ILE A 90 -6.95 7.12 6.26
C ILE A 90 -6.27 7.70 7.51
N SER A 91 -4.96 7.50 7.65
CA SER A 91 -4.23 7.86 8.87
C SER A 91 -4.38 9.32 9.27
N ASP A 92 -4.61 10.22 8.33
CA ASP A 92 -4.82 11.65 8.60
C ASP A 92 -6.31 12.02 8.75
N LYS A 93 -7.19 11.02 8.78
CA LYS A 93 -8.63 11.13 9.04
C LYS A 93 -9.46 11.73 7.92
N THR A 94 -8.83 12.19 6.87
CA THR A 94 -9.56 12.69 5.69
C THR A 94 -9.08 11.95 4.45
N VAL A 95 -10.03 11.52 3.63
CA VAL A 95 -9.71 10.90 2.35
C VAL A 95 -10.17 11.86 1.26
N ASP A 96 -9.23 12.46 0.56
CA ASP A 96 -9.59 13.37 -0.51
C ASP A 96 -9.89 12.62 -1.81
N GLN A 97 -10.31 13.37 -2.82
CA GLN A 97 -10.71 12.79 -4.08
C GLN A 97 -9.54 12.13 -4.82
N TYR A 98 -8.34 12.70 -4.69
CA TYR A 98 -7.16 12.14 -5.35
C TYR A 98 -6.80 10.77 -4.77
N GLU A 99 -6.90 10.63 -3.46
CA GLU A 99 -6.62 9.36 -2.78
C GLU A 99 -7.66 8.30 -3.16
N SER A 100 -8.93 8.67 -3.20
CA SER A 100 -10.00 7.78 -3.61
C SER A 100 -9.82 7.32 -5.05
N ASN A 101 -9.44 8.23 -5.93
CA ASN A 101 -9.18 7.91 -7.33
C ASN A 101 -7.98 7.00 -7.48
N LEU A 102 -6.93 7.24 -6.69
CA LEU A 102 -5.74 6.37 -6.69
C LEU A 102 -6.12 4.95 -6.29
N MET A 103 -6.90 4.79 -5.22
CA MET A 103 -7.28 3.46 -4.76
C MET A 103 -8.13 2.73 -5.78
N ARG A 104 -9.06 3.44 -6.42
CA ARG A 104 -9.88 2.85 -7.47
C ARG A 104 -9.01 2.37 -8.64
N ARG A 105 -8.04 3.18 -9.01
CA ARG A 105 -7.12 2.83 -10.10
C ARG A 105 -6.27 1.63 -9.74
N ILE A 106 -5.73 1.59 -8.51
CA ILE A 106 -4.93 0.46 -8.04
C ILE A 106 -5.75 -0.82 -8.06
N CYS A 107 -6.97 -0.78 -7.53
CA CYS A 107 -7.84 -1.96 -7.50
C CYS A 107 -8.12 -2.49 -8.92
N GLY A 108 -8.33 -1.60 -9.88
CA GLY A 108 -8.50 -2.00 -11.26
C GLY A 108 -7.26 -2.64 -11.84
N LEU A 109 -6.09 -2.08 -11.54
CA LEU A 109 -4.82 -2.58 -12.09
C LEU A 109 -4.44 -3.94 -11.52
N ILE A 110 -4.81 -4.25 -10.29
CA ILE A 110 -4.48 -5.54 -9.67
C ILE A 110 -5.62 -6.55 -9.78
N TYR A 111 -6.70 -6.19 -10.48
CA TYR A 111 -7.88 -7.04 -10.68
C TYR A 111 -8.57 -7.42 -9.39
N LEU A 112 -8.66 -6.47 -8.45
CA LEU A 112 -9.48 -6.63 -7.26
C LEU A 112 -10.80 -5.91 -7.48
N PRO A 113 -11.95 -6.58 -7.34
CA PRO A 113 -13.24 -5.91 -7.57
C PRO A 113 -13.44 -4.70 -6.68
N ASP A 114 -14.05 -3.65 -7.23
CA ASP A 114 -14.32 -2.41 -6.49
C ASP A 114 -15.11 -2.68 -5.21
N LYS A 115 -16.01 -3.64 -5.26
CA LYS A 115 -16.80 -4.04 -4.09
C LYS A 115 -15.92 -4.47 -2.92
N GLU A 116 -14.91 -5.29 -3.20
CA GLU A 116 -13.98 -5.77 -2.17
C GLU A 116 -13.18 -4.61 -1.59
N CYS A 117 -12.71 -3.74 -2.43
CA CYS A 117 -11.95 -2.56 -2.03
C CYS A 117 -12.80 -1.65 -1.13
N ALA A 118 -14.05 -1.40 -1.51
CA ALA A 118 -14.96 -0.58 -0.74
C ALA A 118 -15.30 -1.19 0.62
N GLU A 119 -15.49 -2.50 0.67
CA GLU A 119 -15.76 -3.19 1.92
C GLU A 119 -14.61 -3.08 2.90
N ILE A 120 -13.38 -3.20 2.42
CA ILE A 120 -12.18 -3.05 3.26
C ILE A 120 -12.13 -1.65 3.84
N LYS A 121 -12.36 -0.62 3.01
CA LYS A 121 -12.39 0.76 3.45
C LYS A 121 -13.43 0.98 4.55
N LEU A 122 -14.65 0.47 4.33
CA LEU A 122 -15.74 0.62 5.29
C LEU A 122 -15.43 -0.04 6.62
N GLN A 123 -14.84 -1.22 6.59
CA GLN A 123 -14.47 -1.92 7.82
C GLN A 123 -13.45 -1.14 8.62
N LEU A 124 -12.46 -0.58 7.94
CA LEU A 124 -11.43 0.22 8.62
C LEU A 124 -12.00 1.49 9.21
N MET A 125 -12.91 2.14 8.52
CA MET A 125 -13.54 3.37 9.01
C MET A 125 -14.50 3.10 10.16
N SER A 126 -15.15 1.94 10.16
CA SER A 126 -16.09 1.57 11.22
C SER A 126 -15.39 1.23 12.54
N ASN A 127 -14.14 0.79 12.48
CA ASN A 127 -13.39 0.34 13.65
C ASN A 127 -12.62 1.47 14.34
N LYS A 128 -12.87 2.69 13.96
CA LYS A 128 -12.20 3.85 14.59
C LYS A 128 -12.98 4.43 15.75
#